data_facf590e0b626d6b8bfa5b38de6d0b36
#
_entry.id   facf590e0b626d6b8bfa5b38de6d0b36
#
_cell.length_a   1.000
_cell.length_b   1.000
_cell.length_c   1.000
_cell.angle_alpha   90.00
_cell.angle_beta   90.00
_cell.angle_gamma   90.00
#
_symmetry.space_group_name_H-M   'P 1'
#
loop_
_entity.id
_entity.type
_entity.pdbx_description
1 polymer ?
#
loop_
_entity_poly.entity_id
_entity_poly.type
_entity_poly.pdbx_seq_one_letter_code
_entity_poly.pdbx_strand_id
1 'polypeptide(L)'
;MATPVDGTLLADPDGSTCRLRTEIERLRDEATRQRALAHRRAEFWTRVHIALGFPAALLAGTAGAAGLATADARIPAALLALASAGFAAGAGFLRSDFRCRANKRARQAWAALEGRATVKLTRERLTPEDLGDLLEYRQAALSAYDGEDQQPGLAPSPRG
;
A
#
# COMPACT_ATOMS: atom_id res chain seq x y z
N MET A 1 48.79 38.74 -22.66
CA MET A 1 47.42 39.25 -22.81
C MET A 1 46.48 38.11 -22.54
N ALA A 2 46.02 37.98 -21.30
CA ALA A 2 45.10 36.94 -20.88
C ALA A 2 43.69 37.55 -20.84
N THR A 3 42.77 37.05 -21.67
CA THR A 3 41.37 37.43 -21.64
C THR A 3 40.69 36.70 -20.44
N PRO A 4 40.05 37.42 -19.53
CA PRO A 4 39.26 36.77 -18.51
C PRO A 4 37.98 36.19 -19.18
N VAL A 5 37.83 34.89 -19.10
CA VAL A 5 36.55 34.21 -19.42
C VAL A 5 35.63 34.50 -18.25
N ASP A 6 34.84 35.55 -18.39
CA ASP A 6 33.78 35.91 -17.46
C ASP A 6 32.59 34.96 -17.73
N GLY A 7 32.69 33.77 -17.16
CA GLY A 7 31.67 32.71 -17.19
C GLY A 7 30.64 32.88 -16.11
N THR A 8 30.10 34.09 -15.93
CA THR A 8 28.89 34.25 -15.11
C THR A 8 27.71 33.73 -15.90
N LEU A 9 27.52 32.39 -15.85
CA LEU A 9 26.25 31.78 -16.17
C LEU A 9 25.22 32.36 -15.18
N LEU A 10 24.59 33.45 -15.59
CA LEU A 10 23.38 33.97 -14.95
C LEU A 10 22.38 32.80 -14.93
N ALA A 11 22.32 32.10 -13.79
CA ALA A 11 21.30 31.11 -13.55
C ALA A 11 19.98 31.87 -13.65
N ASP A 12 19.24 31.59 -14.74
CA ASP A 12 17.91 32.15 -14.98
C ASP A 12 16.99 31.72 -13.84
N PRO A 13 16.63 32.58 -12.91
CA PRO A 13 15.81 32.22 -11.75
C PRO A 13 14.41 31.77 -12.17
N ASP A 14 13.91 32.28 -13.28
CA ASP A 14 12.60 31.92 -13.81
C ASP A 14 12.61 30.51 -14.43
N GLY A 15 13.69 30.15 -15.14
CA GLY A 15 13.87 28.81 -15.69
C GLY A 15 13.99 27.72 -14.62
N SER A 16 14.66 28.03 -13.50
CA SER A 16 14.80 27.10 -12.39
C SER A 16 13.46 26.86 -11.68
N THR A 17 12.68 27.89 -11.43
CA THR A 17 11.36 27.82 -10.79
C THR A 17 10.36 27.05 -11.66
N CYS A 18 10.41 27.25 -12.98
CA CYS A 18 9.56 26.53 -13.93
C CYS A 18 9.86 25.02 -13.93
N ARG A 19 11.14 24.63 -13.88
CA ARG A 19 11.54 23.23 -13.79
C ARG A 19 11.08 22.57 -12.49
N LEU A 20 11.27 23.25 -11.35
CA LEU A 20 10.80 22.76 -10.05
C LEU A 20 9.29 22.56 -10.04
N ARG A 21 8.53 23.51 -10.58
CA ARG A 21 7.08 23.38 -10.70
C ARG A 21 6.68 22.15 -11.52
N THR A 22 7.31 21.94 -12.65
CA THR A 22 7.05 20.78 -13.52
C THR A 22 7.37 19.47 -12.80
N GLU A 23 8.46 19.38 -12.06
CA GLU A 23 8.78 18.16 -11.30
C GLU A 23 7.79 17.90 -10.15
N ILE A 24 7.35 18.93 -9.45
CA ILE A 24 6.34 18.80 -8.40
C ILE A 24 4.98 18.37 -8.99
N GLU A 25 4.60 18.90 -10.16
CA GLU A 25 3.40 18.47 -10.89
C GLU A 25 3.48 16.99 -11.28
N ARG A 26 4.63 16.53 -11.78
CA ARG A 26 4.87 15.11 -12.07
C ARG A 26 4.72 14.21 -10.85
N LEU A 27 5.30 14.63 -9.71
CA LEU A 27 5.18 13.89 -8.45
C LEU A 27 3.73 13.83 -7.97
N ARG A 28 2.96 14.92 -8.11
CA ARG A 28 1.54 14.93 -7.78
C ARG A 28 0.76 13.96 -8.67
N ASP A 29 1.01 13.98 -9.98
CA ASP A 29 0.33 13.11 -10.94
C ASP A 29 0.72 11.63 -10.76
N GLU A 30 1.97 11.35 -10.38
CA GLU A 30 2.41 10.03 -9.95
C GLU A 30 1.64 9.58 -8.71
N ALA A 31 1.56 10.44 -7.68
CA ALA A 31 0.86 10.15 -6.44
C ALA A 31 -0.63 9.84 -6.67
N THR A 32 -1.31 10.61 -7.50
CA THR A 32 -2.71 10.39 -7.88
C THR A 32 -2.90 9.02 -8.54
N ARG A 33 -2.04 8.67 -9.50
CA ARG A 33 -2.09 7.35 -10.18
C ARG A 33 -1.82 6.20 -9.23
N GLN A 34 -0.78 6.31 -8.41
CA GLN A 34 -0.41 5.25 -7.45
C GLN A 34 -1.48 5.06 -6.37
N ARG A 35 -2.08 6.16 -5.89
CA ARG A 35 -3.22 6.11 -4.98
C ARG A 35 -4.42 5.35 -5.58
N ALA A 36 -4.76 5.62 -6.84
CA ALA A 36 -5.84 4.91 -7.53
C ALA A 36 -5.54 3.42 -7.71
N LEU A 37 -4.30 3.06 -8.04
CA LEU A 37 -3.86 1.67 -8.14
C LEU A 37 -3.92 0.95 -6.80
N ALA A 38 -3.43 1.59 -5.72
CA ALA A 38 -3.48 1.03 -4.37
C ALA A 38 -4.93 0.82 -3.90
N HIS A 39 -5.83 1.74 -4.25
CA HIS A 39 -7.26 1.59 -3.95
C HIS A 39 -7.89 0.38 -4.65
N ARG A 40 -7.69 0.25 -5.96
CA ARG A 40 -8.19 -0.91 -6.74
C ARG A 40 -7.65 -2.24 -6.22
N ARG A 41 -6.35 -2.29 -5.87
CA ARG A 41 -5.72 -3.48 -5.28
C ARG A 41 -6.32 -3.83 -3.92
N ALA A 42 -6.55 -2.82 -3.07
CA ALA A 42 -7.17 -3.03 -1.76
C ALA A 42 -8.60 -3.58 -1.89
N GLU A 43 -9.41 -3.05 -2.81
CA GLU A 43 -10.76 -3.55 -3.09
C GLU A 43 -10.75 -4.97 -3.62
N PHE A 44 -9.83 -5.29 -4.54
CA PHE A 44 -9.69 -6.64 -5.08
C PHE A 44 -9.40 -7.65 -3.95
N TRP A 45 -8.42 -7.35 -3.08
CA TRP A 45 -8.08 -8.25 -1.98
C TRP A 45 -9.19 -8.37 -0.93
N THR A 46 -9.97 -7.32 -0.71
CA THR A 46 -11.16 -7.38 0.14
C THR A 46 -12.21 -8.33 -0.44
N ARG A 47 -12.48 -8.26 -1.75
CA ARG A 47 -13.40 -9.17 -2.43
C ARG A 47 -12.91 -10.61 -2.38
N VAL A 48 -11.62 -10.86 -2.60
CA VAL A 48 -11.02 -12.20 -2.49
C VAL A 48 -11.19 -12.75 -1.08
N HIS A 49 -10.95 -11.94 -0.05
CA HIS A 49 -11.13 -12.36 1.35
C HIS A 49 -12.58 -12.75 1.65
N ILE A 50 -13.56 -11.97 1.20
CA ILE A 50 -14.99 -12.28 1.39
C ILE A 50 -15.37 -13.52 0.58
N ALA A 51 -14.92 -13.64 -0.67
CA ALA A 51 -15.24 -14.74 -1.55
C ALA A 51 -14.71 -16.11 -1.05
N LEU A 52 -13.61 -16.11 -0.30
CA LEU A 52 -13.06 -17.33 0.32
C LEU A 52 -13.59 -17.55 1.73
N GLY A 53 -13.72 -16.50 2.52
CA GLY A 53 -14.13 -16.62 3.93
C GLY A 53 -15.62 -16.95 4.10
N PHE A 54 -16.48 -16.37 3.28
CA PHE A 54 -17.93 -16.59 3.41
C PHE A 54 -18.34 -18.03 3.09
N PRO A 55 -17.91 -18.67 1.97
CA PRO A 55 -18.20 -20.08 1.72
C PRO A 55 -17.59 -20.99 2.80
N ALA A 56 -16.39 -20.69 3.30
CA ALA A 56 -15.79 -21.47 4.37
C ALA A 56 -16.66 -21.47 5.62
N ALA A 57 -17.17 -20.31 6.04
CA ALA A 57 -18.03 -20.19 7.21
C ALA A 57 -19.37 -20.93 7.04
N LEU A 58 -19.99 -20.82 5.86
CA LEU A 58 -21.23 -21.53 5.55
C LEU A 58 -21.04 -23.05 5.57
N LEU A 59 -19.98 -23.55 4.92
CA LEU A 59 -19.68 -24.97 4.89
C LEU A 59 -19.36 -25.52 6.28
N ALA A 60 -18.64 -24.79 7.10
CA ALA A 60 -18.36 -25.16 8.48
C ALA A 60 -19.65 -25.25 9.33
N GLY A 61 -20.53 -24.24 9.19
CA GLY A 61 -21.81 -24.21 9.90
C GLY A 61 -22.74 -25.37 9.51
N THR A 62 -22.87 -25.63 8.22
CA THR A 62 -23.70 -26.75 7.72
C THR A 62 -23.11 -28.10 8.09
N ALA A 63 -21.79 -28.28 8.03
CA ALA A 63 -21.13 -29.52 8.46
C ALA A 63 -21.35 -29.77 9.95
N GLY A 64 -21.24 -28.73 10.80
CA GLY A 64 -21.50 -28.84 12.23
C GLY A 64 -22.94 -29.25 12.54
N ALA A 65 -23.93 -28.62 11.90
CA ALA A 65 -25.33 -28.94 12.07
C ALA A 65 -25.67 -30.38 11.60
N ALA A 66 -25.16 -30.78 10.42
CA ALA A 66 -25.37 -32.11 9.86
C ALA A 66 -24.74 -33.22 10.73
N GLY A 67 -23.54 -32.97 11.28
CA GLY A 67 -22.85 -33.93 12.15
C GLY A 67 -23.56 -34.23 13.46
N LEU A 68 -24.42 -33.31 13.92
CA LEU A 68 -25.24 -33.48 15.14
C LEU A 68 -26.59 -34.14 14.88
N ALA A 69 -27.09 -34.16 13.63
CA ALA A 69 -28.45 -34.57 13.31
C ALA A 69 -28.62 -36.08 13.30
N THR A 70 -27.81 -36.82 12.56
CA THR A 70 -27.96 -38.30 12.39
C THR A 70 -26.62 -38.98 12.13
N ALA A 71 -26.57 -40.32 12.44
CA ALA A 71 -25.36 -41.12 12.18
C ALA A 71 -25.02 -41.21 10.68
N ASP A 72 -26.02 -41.24 9.82
CA ASP A 72 -25.87 -41.37 8.37
C ASP A 72 -25.34 -40.07 7.73
N ALA A 73 -25.47 -38.92 8.39
CA ALA A 73 -24.98 -37.64 7.92
C ALA A 73 -23.47 -37.43 8.17
N ARG A 74 -22.77 -38.35 8.83
CA ARG A 74 -21.34 -38.19 9.19
C ARG A 74 -20.42 -38.08 7.99
N ILE A 75 -20.63 -38.86 6.94
CA ILE A 75 -19.78 -38.81 5.74
C ILE A 75 -19.96 -37.50 4.99
N PRO A 76 -21.19 -37.05 4.64
CA PRO A 76 -21.35 -35.73 4.00
C PRO A 76 -20.89 -34.57 4.89
N ALA A 77 -21.09 -34.63 6.21
CA ALA A 77 -20.56 -33.61 7.13
C ALA A 77 -19.03 -33.52 7.13
N ALA A 78 -18.35 -34.68 7.08
CA ALA A 78 -16.90 -34.73 7.00
C ALA A 78 -16.38 -34.12 5.67
N LEU A 79 -17.04 -34.37 4.56
CA LEU A 79 -16.67 -33.76 3.25
C LEU A 79 -16.89 -32.26 3.24
N LEU A 80 -17.98 -31.77 3.82
CA LEU A 80 -18.22 -30.33 3.96
C LEU A 80 -17.18 -29.65 4.87
N ALA A 81 -16.82 -30.31 5.97
CA ALA A 81 -15.77 -29.84 6.87
C ALA A 81 -14.39 -29.76 6.16
N LEU A 82 -14.06 -30.79 5.36
CA LEU A 82 -12.82 -30.79 4.57
C LEU A 82 -12.80 -29.66 3.52
N ALA A 83 -13.92 -29.46 2.82
CA ALA A 83 -14.04 -28.34 1.87
C ALA A 83 -13.89 -26.98 2.58
N SER A 84 -14.53 -26.79 3.73
CA SER A 84 -14.38 -25.60 4.56
C SER A 84 -12.92 -25.35 4.97
N ALA A 85 -12.22 -26.40 5.41
CA ALA A 85 -10.80 -26.33 5.77
C ALA A 85 -9.94 -25.94 4.56
N GLY A 86 -10.24 -26.44 3.36
CA GLY A 86 -9.58 -26.05 2.11
C GLY A 86 -9.72 -24.57 1.80
N PHE A 87 -10.93 -24.02 1.92
CA PHE A 87 -11.17 -22.57 1.73
C PHE A 87 -10.45 -21.73 2.78
N ALA A 88 -10.49 -22.15 4.05
CA ALA A 88 -9.80 -21.45 5.14
C ALA A 88 -8.29 -21.46 4.95
N ALA A 89 -7.70 -22.60 4.56
CA ALA A 89 -6.28 -22.73 4.25
C ALA A 89 -5.89 -21.86 3.04
N GLY A 90 -6.70 -21.83 1.98
CA GLY A 90 -6.51 -20.96 0.82
C GLY A 90 -6.51 -19.50 1.19
N ALA A 91 -7.45 -19.07 2.03
CA ALA A 91 -7.51 -17.69 2.52
C ALA A 91 -6.25 -17.32 3.36
N GLY A 92 -5.77 -18.23 4.20
CA GLY A 92 -4.56 -18.06 4.98
C GLY A 92 -3.30 -18.00 4.11
N PHE A 93 -3.18 -18.89 3.13
CA PHE A 93 -2.04 -18.92 2.21
C PHE A 93 -1.91 -17.63 1.37
N LEU A 94 -3.05 -17.10 0.90
CA LEU A 94 -3.06 -15.86 0.11
C LEU A 94 -2.69 -14.61 0.93
N ARG A 95 -2.64 -14.69 2.26
CA ARG A 95 -2.37 -13.55 3.15
C ARG A 95 -3.16 -12.29 2.73
N SER A 96 -4.42 -12.48 2.33
CA SER A 96 -5.25 -11.43 1.74
C SER A 96 -5.46 -10.23 2.66
N ASP A 97 -5.62 -10.47 3.97
CA ASP A 97 -5.79 -9.42 4.96
C ASP A 97 -4.55 -8.54 5.07
N PHE A 98 -3.39 -9.14 5.05
CA PHE A 98 -2.10 -8.52 5.10
C PHE A 98 -1.87 -7.59 3.88
N ARG A 99 -2.08 -8.11 2.67
CA ARG A 99 -1.97 -7.32 1.43
C ARG A 99 -2.99 -6.18 1.37
N CYS A 100 -4.19 -6.40 1.92
CA CYS A 100 -5.19 -5.35 2.04
C CYS A 100 -4.71 -4.20 2.93
N ARG A 101 -4.12 -4.51 4.09
CA ARG A 101 -3.58 -3.50 5.02
C ARG A 101 -2.41 -2.73 4.42
N ALA A 102 -1.47 -3.41 3.76
CA ALA A 102 -0.34 -2.77 3.08
C ALA A 102 -0.82 -1.79 2.00
N ASN A 103 -1.76 -2.21 1.14
CA ASN A 103 -2.32 -1.33 0.12
C ASN A 103 -3.12 -0.15 0.72
N LYS A 104 -3.80 -0.32 1.86
CA LYS A 104 -4.47 0.79 2.56
C LYS A 104 -3.45 1.81 3.10
N ARG A 105 -2.33 1.35 3.71
CA ARG A 105 -1.25 2.21 4.18
C ARG A 105 -0.59 2.97 3.02
N ALA A 106 -0.24 2.26 1.95
CA ALA A 106 0.32 2.87 0.75
C ALA A 106 -0.62 3.93 0.16
N ARG A 107 -1.93 3.66 0.08
CA ARG A 107 -2.93 4.64 -0.37
C ARG A 107 -2.93 5.91 0.48
N GLN A 108 -2.82 5.79 1.82
CA GLN A 108 -2.75 6.93 2.72
C GLN A 108 -1.46 7.73 2.52
N ALA A 109 -0.32 7.06 2.38
CA ALA A 109 0.96 7.71 2.13
C ALA A 109 0.98 8.47 0.79
N TRP A 110 0.45 7.87 -0.28
CA TRP A 110 0.31 8.55 -1.57
C TRP A 110 -0.68 9.73 -1.52
N ALA A 111 -1.77 9.62 -0.76
CA ALA A 111 -2.70 10.74 -0.55
C ALA A 111 -2.03 11.90 0.22
N ALA A 112 -1.17 11.59 1.18
CA ALA A 112 -0.41 12.62 1.90
C ALA A 112 0.58 13.35 0.98
N LEU A 113 1.29 12.61 0.11
CA LEU A 113 2.18 13.20 -0.90
C LEU A 113 1.42 14.10 -1.87
N GLU A 114 0.28 13.62 -2.42
CA GLU A 114 -0.59 14.38 -3.32
C GLU A 114 -1.06 15.71 -2.68
N GLY A 115 -1.55 15.64 -1.44
CA GLY A 115 -2.00 16.81 -0.71
C GLY A 115 -0.88 17.82 -0.46
N ARG A 116 0.31 17.36 -0.07
CA ARG A 116 1.48 18.23 0.15
C ARG A 116 1.97 18.86 -1.15
N ALA A 117 2.07 18.10 -2.23
CA ALA A 117 2.44 18.62 -3.55
C ALA A 117 1.45 19.70 -4.00
N THR A 118 0.15 19.47 -3.83
CA THR A 118 -0.89 20.46 -4.15
C THR A 118 -0.70 21.75 -3.35
N VAL A 119 -0.48 21.66 -2.03
CA VAL A 119 -0.24 22.84 -1.18
C VAL A 119 1.03 23.59 -1.59
N LYS A 120 2.12 22.87 -1.92
CA LYS A 120 3.36 23.51 -2.37
C LYS A 120 3.17 24.22 -3.71
N LEU A 121 2.41 23.67 -4.64
CA LEU A 121 2.10 24.28 -5.93
C LEU A 121 1.28 25.57 -5.85
N THR A 122 0.58 25.84 -4.73
CA THR A 122 -0.11 27.14 -4.51
C THR A 122 0.83 28.26 -4.11
N ARG A 123 2.09 27.97 -3.79
CA ARG A 123 3.08 28.98 -3.43
C ARG A 123 3.63 29.65 -4.68
N GLU A 124 3.87 30.94 -4.60
CA GLU A 124 4.47 31.71 -5.70
C GLU A 124 5.93 31.32 -5.94
N ARG A 125 6.67 31.04 -4.86
CA ARG A 125 8.09 30.63 -4.92
C ARG A 125 8.23 29.21 -4.44
N LEU A 126 8.86 28.40 -5.29
CA LEU A 126 9.22 27.02 -5.01
C LEU A 126 10.74 26.95 -4.77
N THR A 127 11.15 26.16 -3.78
CA THR A 127 12.56 25.95 -3.44
C THR A 127 12.98 24.50 -3.75
N PRO A 128 14.26 24.23 -3.98
CA PRO A 128 14.78 22.88 -4.09
C PRO A 128 14.48 22.01 -2.86
N GLU A 129 14.41 22.61 -1.68
CA GLU A 129 14.04 21.97 -0.42
C GLU A 129 12.60 21.45 -0.46
N ASP A 130 11.68 22.21 -1.08
CA ASP A 130 10.30 21.78 -1.28
C ASP A 130 10.22 20.50 -2.11
N LEU A 131 11.08 20.36 -3.12
CA LEU A 131 11.18 19.13 -3.91
C LEU A 131 11.81 17.99 -3.09
N GLY A 132 12.87 18.28 -2.32
CA GLY A 132 13.53 17.32 -1.42
C GLY A 132 12.53 16.69 -0.44
N ASP A 133 11.78 17.52 0.25
CA ASP A 133 10.71 17.05 1.16
C ASP A 133 9.72 16.09 0.45
N LEU A 134 9.27 16.45 -0.75
CA LEU A 134 8.32 15.61 -1.49
C LEU A 134 8.94 14.27 -1.93
N LEU A 135 10.23 14.23 -2.25
CA LEU A 135 10.94 13.00 -2.56
C LEU A 135 11.06 12.08 -1.32
N GLU A 136 11.25 12.63 -0.12
CA GLU A 136 11.21 11.87 1.12
C GLU A 136 9.82 11.24 1.34
N TYR A 137 8.74 12.01 1.14
CA TYR A 137 7.38 11.47 1.21
C TYR A 137 7.11 10.39 0.16
N ARG A 138 7.66 10.56 -1.05
CA ARG A 138 7.59 9.52 -2.09
C ARG A 138 8.29 8.25 -1.66
N GLN A 139 9.48 8.35 -1.09
CA GLN A 139 10.22 7.20 -0.57
C GLN A 139 9.45 6.51 0.57
N ALA A 140 8.87 7.27 1.50
CA ALA A 140 8.02 6.73 2.54
C ALA A 140 6.77 6.04 1.99
N ALA A 141 6.18 6.55 0.90
CA ALA A 141 5.03 5.92 0.25
C ALA A 141 5.40 4.61 -0.45
N LEU A 142 6.60 4.51 -1.03
CA LEU A 142 7.14 3.27 -1.59
C LEU A 142 7.41 2.24 -0.50
N SER A 143 8.07 2.62 0.59
CA SER A 143 8.36 1.71 1.71
C SER A 143 7.10 1.22 2.44
N ALA A 144 5.96 1.92 2.30
CA ALA A 144 4.69 1.47 2.86
C ALA A 144 4.18 0.16 2.22
N TYR A 145 4.65 -0.21 1.04
CA TYR A 145 4.40 -1.54 0.45
C TYR A 145 5.30 -2.62 1.04
N ASP A 146 6.55 -2.26 1.39
CA ASP A 146 7.59 -3.19 1.85
C ASP A 146 7.57 -3.38 3.38
N GLY A 147 6.88 -2.50 4.11
CA GLY A 147 6.88 -2.36 5.57
C GLY A 147 6.37 -3.54 6.39
N GLU A 148 6.46 -4.72 5.85
CA GLU A 148 5.93 -5.95 6.42
C GLU A 148 6.97 -7.00 6.78
N ASP A 149 8.16 -6.91 6.25
CA ASP A 149 9.29 -7.75 6.66
C ASP A 149 10.01 -7.20 7.90
N GLN A 150 9.72 -5.95 8.26
CA GLN A 150 10.15 -5.35 9.52
C GLN A 150 9.04 -5.48 10.59
N GLN A 151 8.68 -6.70 10.94
CA GLN A 151 8.22 -6.96 12.28
C GLN A 151 9.33 -6.47 13.21
N PRO A 152 9.08 -5.51 14.14
CA PRO A 152 10.08 -5.19 15.14
C PRO A 152 10.36 -6.52 15.84
N GLY A 153 11.50 -7.10 15.51
CA GLY A 153 11.96 -8.34 16.11
C GLY A 153 11.77 -8.19 17.59
N LEU A 154 11.16 -9.17 18.20
CA LEU A 154 11.23 -9.37 19.65
C LEU A 154 12.65 -9.04 20.06
N ALA A 155 12.81 -7.89 20.70
CA ALA A 155 14.06 -7.55 21.34
C ALA A 155 14.44 -8.76 22.17
N PRO A 156 15.65 -9.32 22.02
CA PRO A 156 16.07 -10.43 22.86
C PRO A 156 15.93 -9.96 24.30
N SER A 157 15.04 -10.63 25.05
CA SER A 157 14.85 -10.41 26.47
C SER A 157 16.24 -10.47 27.12
N PRO A 158 16.68 -9.44 27.85
CA PRO A 158 17.94 -9.51 28.56
C PRO A 158 17.83 -10.65 29.57
N ARG A 159 18.56 -11.72 29.33
CA ARG A 159 18.72 -12.79 30.31
C ARG A 159 19.46 -12.17 31.50
N GLY A 160 18.74 -11.99 32.60
CA GLY A 160 19.32 -11.77 33.93
C GLY A 160 19.92 -13.06 34.46
#